data_d66fd96ac5067ae530c6da238b2ac0ce
#
_entry.id   d66fd96ac5067ae530c6da238b2ac0ce
#
_cell.length_a   1.000
_cell.length_b   1.000
_cell.length_c   1.000
_cell.angle_alpha   90.00
_cell.angle_beta   90.00
_cell.angle_gamma   90.00
#
_symmetry.space_group_name_H-M   'P 1'
#
loop_
_entity.id
_entity.type
_entity.pdbx_description
1 polymer ?
#
loop_
_entity_poly.entity_id
_entity_poly.type
_entity_poly.pdbx_seq_one_letter_code
_entity_poly.pdbx_strand_id
1 'polypeptide(L)'
;MLDINWLKTFVTLAEYKHFGKAATALHMTQPNVSLHLKQLEQATNVKLIDRNPFHLTQAGQRLLDSSQRTLLELQICQADLNAINDLHRGTLTIAASDIISRLLLIEPFQLFKTEYPGIDFTLLNTTSSQASELVKNAEADLGFVIAQKQSQPLHFTELQQIEWCALGHNLQQWQQKAQLSKAESSNVVDNEPTLILLGHDTRTRDLIDEALPTLKLSNYRIMEVGSVDAQIDWAEAGFGVAIVPAFSVSSKTNLKSIVTPLPDFPTTSLGYVVRQNQVLSKAIKQLLQWVSDEIIRAHNDE
;
A
#
# COMPACT_ATOMS: atom_id res chain seq x y z
N MET A 1 0.47 -37.62 -9.92
CA MET A 1 0.75 -36.20 -10.18
C MET A 1 -0.26 -35.40 -9.40
N LEU A 2 0.13 -34.27 -8.78
CA LEU A 2 -0.80 -33.41 -8.03
C LEU A 2 -1.62 -32.54 -8.99
N ASP A 3 -2.95 -32.55 -8.83
CA ASP A 3 -3.85 -31.72 -9.62
C ASP A 3 -3.90 -30.30 -9.08
N ILE A 4 -3.86 -29.30 -9.96
CA ILE A 4 -3.82 -27.90 -9.59
C ILE A 4 -5.11 -27.44 -8.89
N ASN A 5 -6.26 -28.03 -9.25
CA ASN A 5 -7.54 -27.71 -8.61
C ASN A 5 -7.60 -28.25 -7.18
N TRP A 6 -6.97 -29.42 -6.94
CA TRP A 6 -6.85 -29.93 -5.58
C TRP A 6 -5.97 -29.03 -4.72
N LEU A 7 -4.85 -28.51 -5.28
CA LEU A 7 -3.98 -27.57 -4.58
C LEU A 7 -4.70 -26.27 -4.28
N LYS A 8 -5.44 -25.70 -5.25
CA LYS A 8 -6.26 -24.49 -5.02
C LYS A 8 -7.27 -24.74 -3.90
N THR A 9 -7.98 -25.86 -3.96
CA THR A 9 -8.97 -26.23 -2.93
C THR A 9 -8.33 -26.35 -1.56
N PHE A 10 -7.16 -26.98 -1.48
CA PHE A 10 -6.42 -27.17 -0.23
C PHE A 10 -5.94 -25.85 0.36
N VAL A 11 -5.37 -24.94 -0.44
CA VAL A 11 -4.92 -23.61 -0.01
C VAL A 11 -6.11 -22.82 0.54
N THR A 12 -7.21 -22.72 -0.20
CA THR A 12 -8.42 -22.03 0.24
C THR A 12 -9.00 -22.65 1.52
N LEU A 13 -8.99 -23.98 1.63
CA LEU A 13 -9.47 -24.65 2.84
C LEU A 13 -8.56 -24.36 4.06
N ALA A 14 -7.25 -24.28 3.87
CA ALA A 14 -6.31 -23.92 4.92
C ALA A 14 -6.52 -22.49 5.42
N GLU A 15 -6.81 -21.55 4.52
CA GLU A 15 -7.11 -20.14 4.80
C GLU A 15 -8.40 -19.98 5.62
N TYR A 16 -9.51 -20.52 5.11
CA TYR A 16 -10.82 -20.38 5.76
C TYR A 16 -11.02 -21.27 6.98
N LYS A 17 -10.21 -22.33 7.14
CA LYS A 17 -10.30 -23.34 8.22
C LYS A 17 -11.71 -23.92 8.40
N HIS A 18 -12.52 -23.88 7.35
CA HIS A 18 -13.92 -24.29 7.37
C HIS A 18 -14.39 -24.74 5.98
N PHE A 19 -14.78 -26.00 5.84
CA PHE A 19 -15.18 -26.62 4.56
C PHE A 19 -16.31 -25.86 3.84
N GLY A 20 -17.33 -25.42 4.57
CA GLY A 20 -18.45 -24.67 3.98
C GLY A 20 -18.02 -23.30 3.46
N LYS A 21 -17.22 -22.56 4.23
CA LYS A 21 -16.71 -21.24 3.79
C LYS A 21 -15.78 -21.37 2.59
N ALA A 22 -14.87 -22.35 2.59
CA ALA A 22 -14.01 -22.65 1.46
C ALA A 22 -14.82 -23.04 0.20
N ALA A 23 -15.88 -23.84 0.36
CA ALA A 23 -16.77 -24.21 -0.74
C ALA A 23 -17.45 -22.98 -1.36
N THR A 24 -17.96 -22.06 -0.55
CA THR A 24 -18.54 -20.79 -1.00
C THR A 24 -17.52 -19.95 -1.76
N ALA A 25 -16.30 -19.77 -1.21
CA ALA A 25 -15.22 -19.00 -1.83
C ALA A 25 -14.76 -19.58 -3.19
N LEU A 26 -14.84 -20.91 -3.33
CA LEU A 26 -14.48 -21.61 -4.58
C LEU A 26 -15.65 -21.81 -5.55
N HIS A 27 -16.85 -21.31 -5.22
CA HIS A 27 -18.09 -21.59 -5.99
C HIS A 27 -18.34 -23.09 -6.19
N MET A 28 -18.05 -23.90 -5.16
CA MET A 28 -18.18 -25.34 -5.16
C MET A 28 -19.14 -25.83 -4.07
N THR A 29 -19.49 -27.10 -4.10
CA THR A 29 -20.21 -27.73 -2.99
C THR A 29 -19.23 -28.26 -1.93
N GLN A 30 -19.63 -28.29 -0.66
CA GLN A 30 -18.80 -28.84 0.41
C GLN A 30 -18.36 -30.30 0.19
N PRO A 31 -19.19 -31.21 -0.39
CA PRO A 31 -18.74 -32.54 -0.78
C PRO A 31 -17.57 -32.53 -1.79
N ASN A 32 -17.58 -31.58 -2.76
CA ASN A 32 -16.49 -31.49 -3.75
C ASN A 32 -15.19 -31.02 -3.09
N VAL A 33 -15.23 -30.05 -2.16
CA VAL A 33 -14.06 -29.65 -1.37
C VAL A 33 -13.50 -30.83 -0.59
N SER A 34 -14.39 -31.64 0.04
CA SER A 34 -13.98 -32.84 0.78
C SER A 34 -13.40 -33.91 -0.15
N LEU A 35 -13.92 -34.06 -1.36
CA LEU A 35 -13.42 -34.99 -2.37
C LEU A 35 -12.03 -34.56 -2.85
N HIS A 36 -11.82 -33.30 -3.19
CA HIS A 36 -10.51 -32.76 -3.60
C HIS A 36 -9.46 -32.98 -2.52
N LEU A 37 -9.77 -32.67 -1.25
CA LEU A 37 -8.86 -32.96 -0.14
C LEU A 37 -8.51 -34.45 -0.06
N LYS A 38 -9.52 -35.34 -0.14
CA LYS A 38 -9.31 -36.80 -0.09
C LYS A 38 -8.41 -37.25 -1.23
N GLN A 39 -8.65 -36.80 -2.46
CA GLN A 39 -7.82 -37.10 -3.63
C GLN A 39 -6.38 -36.63 -3.46
N LEU A 40 -6.20 -35.43 -2.89
CA LEU A 40 -4.88 -34.89 -2.61
C LEU A 40 -4.13 -35.70 -1.55
N GLU A 41 -4.79 -36.07 -0.45
CA GLU A 41 -4.23 -36.94 0.60
C GLU A 41 -3.90 -38.32 0.06
N GLN A 42 -4.73 -38.89 -0.82
CA GLN A 42 -4.44 -40.15 -1.51
C GLN A 42 -3.23 -40.05 -2.45
N ALA A 43 -3.14 -38.96 -3.23
CA ALA A 43 -2.04 -38.74 -4.17
C ALA A 43 -0.68 -38.50 -3.44
N THR A 44 -0.72 -37.94 -2.25
CA THR A 44 0.47 -37.68 -1.41
C THR A 44 0.76 -38.81 -0.43
N ASN A 45 -0.18 -39.73 -0.23
CA ASN A 45 -0.15 -40.79 0.75
C ASN A 45 0.11 -40.32 2.19
N VAL A 46 -0.30 -39.08 2.51
CA VAL A 46 -0.20 -38.52 3.85
C VAL A 46 -1.47 -37.74 4.19
N LYS A 47 -1.80 -37.67 5.47
CA LYS A 47 -2.86 -36.82 5.97
C LYS A 47 -2.38 -35.38 6.04
N LEU A 48 -3.17 -34.45 5.49
CA LEU A 48 -2.79 -33.03 5.41
C LEU A 48 -3.55 -32.17 6.42
N ILE A 49 -4.78 -32.55 6.78
CA ILE A 49 -5.64 -31.82 7.69
C ILE A 49 -6.24 -32.78 8.75
N ASP A 50 -6.15 -32.37 10.00
CA ASP A 50 -6.97 -32.93 11.08
C ASP A 50 -8.24 -32.09 11.21
N ARG A 51 -9.41 -32.78 11.26
CA ARG A 51 -10.71 -32.11 11.15
C ARG A 51 -11.29 -31.66 12.49
N ASN A 52 -10.90 -32.31 13.58
CA ASN A 52 -11.46 -32.06 14.94
C ASN A 52 -10.34 -32.04 16.00
N PRO A 53 -9.88 -30.86 16.44
CA PRO A 53 -10.10 -29.53 15.86
C PRO A 53 -9.41 -29.38 14.49
N PHE A 54 -9.90 -28.44 13.66
CA PHE A 54 -9.27 -28.17 12.36
C PHE A 54 -7.85 -27.63 12.55
N HIS A 55 -6.85 -28.37 12.09
CA HIS A 55 -5.47 -27.92 12.01
C HIS A 55 -4.72 -28.63 10.87
N LEU A 56 -3.69 -27.99 10.35
CA LEU A 56 -2.79 -28.59 9.39
C LEU A 56 -1.84 -29.55 10.08
N THR A 57 -1.60 -30.71 9.47
CA THR A 57 -0.47 -31.57 9.88
C THR A 57 0.87 -30.94 9.46
N GLN A 58 1.98 -31.49 9.93
CA GLN A 58 3.30 -31.06 9.46
C GLN A 58 3.45 -31.22 7.94
N ALA A 59 2.92 -32.32 7.37
CA ALA A 59 2.88 -32.52 5.93
C ALA A 59 1.97 -31.50 5.23
N GLY A 60 0.81 -31.18 5.85
CA GLY A 60 -0.10 -30.15 5.37
C GLY A 60 0.55 -28.78 5.32
N GLN A 61 1.26 -28.37 6.37
CA GLN A 61 1.96 -27.08 6.39
C GLN A 61 3.00 -27.01 5.26
N ARG A 62 3.82 -28.04 5.11
CA ARG A 62 4.84 -28.06 4.05
C ARG A 62 4.23 -28.05 2.64
N LEU A 63 3.12 -28.75 2.44
CA LEU A 63 2.41 -28.72 1.16
C LEU A 63 1.77 -27.36 0.91
N LEU A 64 1.21 -26.70 1.95
CA LEU A 64 0.63 -25.37 1.85
C LEU A 64 1.64 -24.37 1.32
N ASP A 65 2.81 -24.28 1.96
CA ASP A 65 3.89 -23.35 1.57
C ASP A 65 4.33 -23.58 0.11
N SER A 66 4.41 -24.84 -0.32
CA SER A 66 4.78 -25.17 -1.69
C SER A 66 3.66 -24.88 -2.68
N SER A 67 2.40 -25.16 -2.31
CA SER A 67 1.23 -24.93 -3.16
C SER A 67 1.00 -23.44 -3.38
N GLN A 68 1.12 -22.63 -2.35
CA GLN A 68 1.00 -21.16 -2.47
C GLN A 68 2.02 -20.60 -3.47
N ARG A 69 3.30 -20.99 -3.35
CA ARG A 69 4.33 -20.57 -4.30
C ARG A 69 4.05 -21.00 -5.72
N THR A 70 3.66 -22.27 -5.92
CA THR A 70 3.36 -22.80 -7.26
C THR A 70 2.16 -22.11 -7.90
N LEU A 71 1.10 -21.87 -7.15
CA LEU A 71 -0.08 -21.17 -7.63
C LEU A 71 0.23 -19.71 -7.98
N LEU A 72 1.04 -19.05 -7.18
CA LEU A 72 1.52 -17.70 -7.46
C LEU A 72 2.34 -17.63 -8.74
N GLU A 73 3.29 -18.54 -8.95
CA GLU A 73 4.10 -18.61 -10.17
C GLU A 73 3.22 -18.79 -11.43
N LEU A 74 2.18 -19.60 -11.34
CA LEU A 74 1.24 -19.77 -12.44
C LEU A 74 0.41 -18.52 -12.70
N GLN A 75 0.01 -17.78 -11.66
CA GLN A 75 -0.68 -16.50 -11.80
C GLN A 75 0.23 -15.45 -12.46
N ILE A 76 1.48 -15.38 -12.04
CA ILE A 76 2.48 -14.48 -12.64
C ILE A 76 2.66 -14.82 -14.13
N CYS A 77 2.88 -16.08 -14.45
CA CYS A 77 3.02 -16.53 -15.83
C CYS A 77 1.79 -16.15 -16.69
N GLN A 78 0.59 -16.35 -16.17
CA GLN A 78 -0.64 -15.97 -16.88
C GLN A 78 -0.73 -14.45 -17.12
N ALA A 79 -0.34 -13.64 -16.13
CA ALA A 79 -0.29 -12.18 -16.26
C ALA A 79 0.73 -11.75 -17.33
N ASP A 80 1.91 -12.35 -17.34
CA ASP A 80 2.95 -12.05 -18.34
C ASP A 80 2.51 -12.45 -19.75
N LEU A 81 1.86 -13.61 -19.93
CA LEU A 81 1.31 -14.03 -21.22
C LEU A 81 0.22 -13.06 -21.71
N ASN A 82 -0.63 -12.58 -20.80
CA ASN A 82 -1.63 -11.58 -21.14
C ASN A 82 -0.99 -10.25 -21.57
N ALA A 83 0.09 -9.83 -20.90
CA ALA A 83 0.83 -8.63 -21.23
C ALA A 83 1.54 -8.71 -22.61
N ILE A 84 2.05 -9.90 -22.97
CA ILE A 84 2.69 -10.15 -24.28
C ILE A 84 1.69 -10.03 -25.43
N ASN A 85 0.46 -10.50 -25.23
CA ASN A 85 -0.58 -10.50 -26.26
C ASN A 85 -1.13 -9.12 -26.63
N ASP A 86 -0.59 -8.03 -26.03
CA ASP A 86 -0.95 -6.64 -26.33
C ASP A 86 -2.49 -6.43 -26.36
N LEU A 87 -3.17 -7.00 -25.36
CA LEU A 87 -4.62 -7.03 -25.32
C LEU A 87 -5.16 -5.59 -25.22
N HIS A 88 -5.81 -5.14 -26.29
CA HIS A 88 -6.66 -3.94 -26.29
C HIS A 88 -7.92 -4.13 -25.42
N ARG A 89 -8.03 -5.24 -24.71
CA ARG A 89 -9.13 -5.61 -23.81
C ARG A 89 -8.58 -6.39 -22.63
N GLY A 90 -9.07 -6.08 -21.45
CA GLY A 90 -8.65 -6.74 -20.22
C GLY A 90 -8.88 -5.84 -19.01
N THR A 91 -8.38 -6.24 -17.87
CA THR A 91 -8.42 -5.45 -16.64
C THR A 91 -6.99 -5.14 -16.21
N LEU A 92 -6.72 -3.88 -15.90
CA LEU A 92 -5.49 -3.42 -15.25
C LEU A 92 -5.80 -3.11 -13.79
N THR A 93 -5.18 -3.84 -12.88
CA THR A 93 -5.35 -3.64 -11.44
C THR A 93 -4.18 -2.84 -10.88
N ILE A 94 -4.49 -1.71 -10.27
CA ILE A 94 -3.52 -0.77 -9.72
C ILE A 94 -3.79 -0.57 -8.24
N ALA A 95 -2.75 -0.62 -7.43
CA ALA A 95 -2.80 -0.36 -6.00
C ALA A 95 -2.12 0.98 -5.69
N ALA A 96 -2.80 1.87 -4.97
CA ALA A 96 -2.26 3.16 -4.57
C ALA A 96 -2.96 3.67 -3.31
N SER A 97 -2.30 4.58 -2.56
CA SER A 97 -2.98 5.29 -1.49
C SER A 97 -3.92 6.37 -2.05
N ASP A 98 -4.90 6.78 -1.24
CA ASP A 98 -5.89 7.79 -1.62
C ASP A 98 -5.23 9.08 -2.12
N ILE A 99 -4.24 9.58 -1.40
CA ILE A 99 -3.53 10.82 -1.76
C ILE A 99 -2.83 10.71 -3.12
N ILE A 100 -2.18 9.57 -3.41
CA ILE A 100 -1.52 9.33 -4.69
C ILE A 100 -2.55 9.24 -5.81
N SER A 101 -3.60 8.46 -5.60
CA SER A 101 -4.63 8.25 -6.62
C SER A 101 -5.34 9.53 -7.03
N ARG A 102 -5.67 10.39 -6.06
CA ARG A 102 -6.39 11.65 -6.31
C ARG A 102 -5.54 12.75 -6.91
N LEU A 103 -4.29 12.88 -6.48
CA LEU A 103 -3.47 14.00 -6.90
C LEU A 103 -2.63 13.71 -8.15
N LEU A 104 -2.29 12.44 -8.41
CA LEU A 104 -1.33 12.09 -9.45
C LEU A 104 -1.88 11.17 -10.53
N LEU A 105 -2.99 10.46 -10.29
CA LEU A 105 -3.44 9.44 -11.24
C LEU A 105 -4.68 9.84 -12.04
N ILE A 106 -5.47 10.83 -11.62
CA ILE A 106 -6.74 11.17 -12.29
C ILE A 106 -6.50 11.56 -13.74
N GLU A 107 -5.63 12.55 -14.03
CA GLU A 107 -5.37 13.00 -15.40
C GLU A 107 -4.72 11.92 -16.27
N PRO A 108 -3.64 11.23 -15.85
CA PRO A 108 -3.09 10.11 -16.62
C PRO A 108 -4.12 9.02 -16.91
N PHE A 109 -5.03 8.73 -15.98
CA PHE A 109 -6.07 7.72 -16.21
C PHE A 109 -7.17 8.18 -17.16
N GLN A 110 -7.49 9.46 -17.22
CA GLN A 110 -8.38 10.02 -18.24
C GLN A 110 -7.79 9.85 -19.65
N LEU A 111 -6.49 10.14 -19.81
CA LEU A 111 -5.77 9.92 -21.07
C LEU A 111 -5.75 8.42 -21.40
N PHE A 112 -5.44 7.58 -20.41
CA PHE A 112 -5.42 6.12 -20.57
C PHE A 112 -6.77 5.58 -21.05
N LYS A 113 -7.87 5.99 -20.44
CA LYS A 113 -9.21 5.52 -20.82
C LYS A 113 -9.60 5.98 -22.22
N THR A 114 -9.11 7.12 -22.66
CA THR A 114 -9.32 7.64 -24.01
C THR A 114 -8.57 6.81 -25.06
N GLU A 115 -7.30 6.49 -24.80
CA GLU A 115 -6.44 5.74 -25.72
C GLU A 115 -6.74 4.23 -25.72
N TYR A 116 -7.08 3.68 -24.55
CA TYR A 116 -7.36 2.25 -24.34
C TYR A 116 -8.79 1.99 -23.82
N PRO A 117 -9.85 2.34 -24.59
CA PRO A 117 -11.23 2.24 -24.11
C PRO A 117 -11.69 0.81 -23.80
N GLY A 118 -11.02 -0.19 -24.36
CA GLY A 118 -11.28 -1.60 -24.13
C GLY A 118 -10.61 -2.20 -22.89
N ILE A 119 -9.77 -1.41 -22.18
CA ILE A 119 -9.16 -1.83 -20.95
C ILE A 119 -9.96 -1.25 -19.78
N ASP A 120 -10.49 -2.14 -18.95
CA ASP A 120 -11.05 -1.75 -17.66
C ASP A 120 -9.93 -1.68 -16.62
N PHE A 121 -10.01 -0.74 -15.70
CA PHE A 121 -9.06 -0.68 -14.61
C PHE A 121 -9.77 -0.74 -13.25
N THR A 122 -9.10 -1.40 -12.32
CA THR A 122 -9.48 -1.47 -10.92
C THR A 122 -8.44 -0.72 -10.11
N LEU A 123 -8.87 0.28 -9.35
CA LEU A 123 -8.00 1.01 -8.42
C LEU A 123 -8.26 0.49 -7.01
N LEU A 124 -7.26 -0.12 -6.42
CA LEU A 124 -7.29 -0.61 -5.03
C LEU A 124 -6.70 0.47 -4.13
N ASN A 125 -7.56 1.09 -3.30
CA ASN A 125 -7.11 2.04 -2.29
C ASN A 125 -6.51 1.29 -1.10
N THR A 126 -5.22 1.56 -0.81
CA THR A 126 -4.46 0.79 0.18
C THR A 126 -3.22 1.55 0.65
N THR A 127 -2.52 1.05 1.67
CA THR A 127 -1.23 1.62 2.11
C THR A 127 -0.10 1.22 1.16
N SER A 128 1.03 1.95 1.17
CA SER A 128 2.20 1.62 0.35
C SER A 128 2.73 0.20 0.62
N SER A 129 2.68 -0.25 1.87
CA SER A 129 3.09 -1.61 2.24
C SER A 129 2.15 -2.67 1.66
N GLN A 130 0.84 -2.45 1.78
CA GLN A 130 -0.17 -3.34 1.22
C GLN A 130 -0.14 -3.34 -0.31
N ALA A 131 0.05 -2.17 -0.96
CA ALA A 131 0.22 -2.08 -2.41
C ALA A 131 1.40 -2.93 -2.89
N SER A 132 2.52 -2.89 -2.19
CA SER A 132 3.68 -3.72 -2.48
C SER A 132 3.36 -5.22 -2.36
N GLU A 133 2.66 -5.65 -1.31
CA GLU A 133 2.25 -7.06 -1.16
C GLU A 133 1.26 -7.50 -2.23
N LEU A 134 0.29 -6.67 -2.61
CA LEU A 134 -0.65 -6.97 -3.70
C LEU A 134 0.08 -7.17 -5.04
N VAL A 135 1.07 -6.33 -5.35
CA VAL A 135 1.89 -6.50 -6.56
C VAL A 135 2.73 -7.76 -6.49
N LYS A 136 3.36 -8.04 -5.36
CA LYS A 136 4.17 -9.24 -5.12
C LYS A 136 3.35 -10.51 -5.31
N ASN A 137 2.10 -10.51 -4.85
CA ASN A 137 1.18 -11.64 -4.93
C ASN A 137 0.43 -11.72 -6.28
N ALA A 138 0.78 -10.88 -7.26
CA ALA A 138 0.08 -10.78 -8.55
C ALA A 138 -1.43 -10.46 -8.43
N GLU A 139 -1.85 -9.86 -7.33
CA GLU A 139 -3.21 -9.35 -7.10
C GLU A 139 -3.38 -7.93 -7.66
N ALA A 140 -2.26 -7.20 -7.84
CA ALA A 140 -2.18 -5.96 -8.60
C ALA A 140 -1.05 -6.05 -9.63
N ASP A 141 -1.27 -5.40 -10.78
CA ASP A 141 -0.29 -5.34 -11.87
C ASP A 141 0.78 -4.29 -11.59
N LEU A 142 0.40 -3.22 -10.90
CA LEU A 142 1.21 -2.02 -10.64
C LEU A 142 0.83 -1.44 -9.28
N GLY A 143 1.81 -1.00 -8.49
CA GLY A 143 1.59 -0.30 -7.23
C GLY A 143 2.27 1.07 -7.22
N PHE A 144 1.54 2.14 -6.91
CA PHE A 144 2.15 3.44 -6.63
C PHE A 144 2.35 3.60 -5.13
N VAL A 145 3.57 3.89 -4.72
CA VAL A 145 3.97 3.83 -3.31
C VAL A 145 4.88 4.99 -2.93
N ILE A 146 4.80 5.38 -1.67
CA ILE A 146 5.81 6.21 -1.01
C ILE A 146 6.75 5.25 -0.28
N ALA A 147 8.01 5.20 -0.68
CA ALA A 147 8.97 4.25 -0.12
C ALA A 147 10.39 4.81 -0.10
N GLN A 148 11.22 4.24 0.76
CA GLN A 148 12.65 4.13 0.55
C GLN A 148 12.89 2.84 -0.25
N LYS A 149 14.07 2.67 -0.87
CA LYS A 149 14.40 1.51 -1.72
C LYS A 149 13.75 0.21 -1.27
N GLN A 150 13.03 -0.43 -2.17
CA GLN A 150 12.43 -1.74 -1.91
C GLN A 150 13.40 -2.88 -2.22
N SER A 151 13.25 -3.99 -1.47
CA SER A 151 14.03 -5.21 -1.66
C SER A 151 13.28 -6.20 -2.57
N GLN A 152 14.03 -7.11 -3.22
CA GLN A 152 13.46 -8.23 -3.98
C GLN A 152 12.28 -8.90 -3.25
N PRO A 153 11.23 -9.38 -3.95
CA PRO A 153 11.15 -9.61 -5.41
C PRO A 153 10.50 -8.46 -6.21
N LEU A 154 10.44 -7.25 -5.69
CA LEU A 154 9.86 -6.10 -6.37
C LEU A 154 10.96 -5.20 -6.95
N HIS A 155 10.64 -4.60 -8.07
CA HIS A 155 11.42 -3.52 -8.67
C HIS A 155 10.72 -2.20 -8.40
N PHE A 156 11.39 -1.28 -7.70
CA PHE A 156 10.92 0.07 -7.44
C PHE A 156 11.57 1.04 -8.42
N THR A 157 10.76 1.84 -9.08
CA THR A 157 11.21 2.96 -9.91
C THR A 157 10.76 4.25 -9.28
N GLU A 158 11.71 5.11 -8.95
CA GLU A 158 11.45 6.45 -8.41
C GLU A 158 10.88 7.34 -9.51
N LEU A 159 9.84 8.11 -9.18
CA LEU A 159 9.23 9.13 -10.02
C LEU A 159 9.55 10.53 -9.51
N GLN A 160 9.51 10.74 -8.21
CA GLN A 160 9.73 12.05 -7.56
C GLN A 160 10.23 11.87 -6.13
N GLN A 161 11.08 12.77 -5.67
CA GLN A 161 11.40 12.92 -4.26
C GLN A 161 10.28 13.66 -3.53
N ILE A 162 9.98 13.23 -2.31
CA ILE A 162 8.94 13.81 -1.47
C ILE A 162 9.62 14.70 -0.44
N GLU A 163 9.22 15.96 -0.44
CA GLU A 163 9.46 16.91 0.63
C GLU A 163 8.33 16.82 1.66
N TRP A 164 8.66 17.10 2.91
CA TRP A 164 7.73 17.07 4.02
C TRP A 164 7.46 18.48 4.54
N CYS A 165 6.24 18.70 4.99
CA CYS A 165 5.87 19.92 5.69
C CYS A 165 5.02 19.63 6.93
N ALA A 166 5.05 20.56 7.86
CA ALA A 166 4.14 20.62 8.98
C ALA A 166 3.04 21.65 8.65
N LEU A 167 1.78 21.23 8.80
CA LEU A 167 0.61 22.07 8.61
C LEU A 167 -0.09 22.28 9.94
N GLY A 168 -0.27 23.52 10.35
CA GLY A 168 -0.99 23.86 11.58
C GLY A 168 -0.55 25.17 12.18
N HIS A 169 -1.23 25.58 13.25
CA HIS A 169 -0.88 26.78 13.98
C HIS A 169 0.21 26.45 15.00
N ASN A 170 1.35 27.21 14.97
CA ASN A 170 2.30 27.27 16.08
C ASN A 170 3.40 26.22 16.22
N LEU A 171 3.83 25.48 15.19
CA LEU A 171 5.00 24.58 15.32
C LEU A 171 6.23 25.35 15.86
N GLN A 172 6.52 26.51 15.32
CA GLN A 172 7.66 27.36 15.77
C GLN A 172 7.51 27.79 17.23
N GLN A 173 6.30 28.12 17.67
CA GLN A 173 6.06 28.49 19.09
C GLN A 173 6.26 27.28 20.02
N TRP A 174 5.91 26.06 19.56
CA TRP A 174 6.15 24.86 20.33
C TRP A 174 7.62 24.52 20.44
N GLN A 175 8.38 24.69 19.36
CA GLN A 175 9.83 24.52 19.36
C GLN A 175 10.51 25.50 20.29
N GLN A 176 10.09 26.77 20.29
CA GLN A 176 10.60 27.79 21.21
C GLN A 176 10.26 27.50 22.68
N LYS A 177 9.02 27.09 22.97
CA LYS A 177 8.61 26.68 24.34
C LYS A 177 9.39 25.46 24.82
N ALA A 178 9.62 24.46 23.96
CA ALA A 178 10.41 23.29 24.29
C ALA A 178 11.86 23.62 24.65
N GLN A 179 12.42 24.65 24.04
CA GLN A 179 13.77 25.16 24.39
C GLN A 179 13.79 25.93 25.72
N LEU A 180 12.71 26.65 26.03
CA LEU A 180 12.59 27.43 27.28
C LEU A 180 12.27 26.54 28.48
N SER A 181 11.45 25.50 28.32
CA SER A 181 11.07 24.57 29.40
C SER A 181 12.21 23.69 29.88
N LYS A 182 13.28 23.53 29.10
CA LYS A 182 14.53 22.89 29.57
C LYS A 182 15.29 23.74 30.59
N ALA A 183 14.98 25.04 30.69
CA ALA A 183 15.62 25.97 31.61
C ALA A 183 14.82 26.19 32.90
N GLU A 184 13.53 25.93 32.93
CA GLU A 184 12.67 26.15 34.10
C GLU A 184 11.78 24.92 34.32
N SER A 185 11.99 24.25 35.48
CA SER A 185 11.16 23.14 35.95
C SER A 185 9.77 23.65 36.38
N SER A 186 8.90 23.96 35.43
CA SER A 186 7.54 24.37 35.73
C SER A 186 6.55 23.26 35.26
N ASN A 187 5.79 22.75 36.23
CA ASN A 187 4.66 21.85 36.07
C ASN A 187 3.49 22.54 35.33
N VAL A 188 3.59 22.74 34.02
CA VAL A 188 2.46 23.19 33.21
C VAL A 188 2.04 22.07 32.30
N VAL A 189 1.08 21.29 32.76
CA VAL A 189 0.51 20.09 32.10
C VAL A 189 -0.46 20.44 30.94
N ASP A 190 -0.81 21.73 30.75
CA ASP A 190 -1.99 22.09 29.95
C ASP A 190 -1.75 22.50 28.49
N ASN A 191 -0.54 22.34 27.92
CA ASN A 191 -0.30 22.78 26.55
C ASN A 191 0.72 21.91 25.77
N GLU A 192 0.60 20.59 25.93
CA GLU A 192 1.39 19.67 25.07
C GLU A 192 0.88 19.75 23.62
N PRO A 193 1.79 19.96 22.64
CA PRO A 193 1.41 19.95 21.25
C PRO A 193 0.81 18.60 20.83
N THR A 194 -0.20 18.65 19.98
CA THR A 194 -0.76 17.45 19.35
C THR A 194 -0.23 17.34 17.94
N LEU A 195 0.44 16.23 17.64
CA LEU A 195 0.82 15.85 16.29
C LEU A 195 -0.29 14.97 15.70
N ILE A 196 -0.76 15.31 14.51
CA ILE A 196 -1.79 14.59 13.79
C ILE A 196 -1.07 13.73 12.74
N LEU A 197 -1.05 12.41 12.96
CA LEU A 197 -0.27 11.45 12.18
C LEU A 197 -1.16 10.35 11.62
N LEU A 198 -0.66 9.63 10.61
CA LEU A 198 -1.30 8.40 10.13
C LEU A 198 -1.14 7.28 11.18
N GLY A 199 -1.96 6.23 11.06
CA GLY A 199 -1.86 5.04 11.91
C GLY A 199 -0.54 4.30 11.77
N HIS A 200 -0.17 3.52 12.78
CA HIS A 200 1.08 2.74 12.85
C HIS A 200 1.21 1.63 11.80
N ASP A 201 0.14 1.32 11.09
CA ASP A 201 0.11 0.35 10.00
C ASP A 201 0.61 0.91 8.66
N THR A 202 1.05 2.18 8.64
CA THR A 202 1.54 2.83 7.41
C THR A 202 3.05 3.01 7.44
N ARG A 203 3.71 2.70 6.32
CA ARG A 203 5.15 2.96 6.16
C ARG A 203 5.50 4.45 6.32
N THR A 204 4.61 5.33 5.93
CA THR A 204 4.74 6.78 6.12
C THR A 204 4.88 7.12 7.60
N ARG A 205 4.09 6.48 8.47
CA ARG A 205 4.19 6.71 9.91
C ARG A 205 5.54 6.25 10.47
N ASP A 206 6.05 5.10 10.08
CA ASP A 206 7.37 4.64 10.52
C ASP A 206 8.46 5.67 10.19
N LEU A 207 8.44 6.21 8.96
CA LEU A 207 9.40 7.21 8.51
C LEU A 207 9.30 8.52 9.30
N ILE A 208 8.08 8.95 9.62
CA ILE A 208 7.86 10.14 10.43
C ILE A 208 8.33 9.91 11.86
N ASP A 209 8.02 8.76 12.48
CA ASP A 209 8.44 8.43 13.84
C ASP A 209 9.97 8.43 13.98
N GLU A 210 10.70 7.92 12.98
CA GLU A 210 12.17 7.98 12.92
C GLU A 210 12.68 9.44 12.84
N ALA A 211 11.92 10.34 12.21
CA ALA A 211 12.29 11.75 12.00
C ALA A 211 11.82 12.69 13.12
N LEU A 212 10.84 12.31 13.94
CA LEU A 212 10.28 13.15 15.00
C LEU A 212 11.33 13.81 15.92
N PRO A 213 12.46 13.13 16.29
CA PRO A 213 13.50 13.75 17.10
C PRO A 213 14.09 15.02 16.47
N THR A 214 14.07 15.17 15.14
CA THR A 214 14.58 16.37 14.45
C THR A 214 13.72 17.60 14.71
N LEU A 215 12.45 17.44 15.06
CA LEU A 215 11.54 18.53 15.42
C LEU A 215 11.89 19.18 16.75
N LYS A 216 12.75 18.55 17.58
CA LYS A 216 13.20 19.06 18.89
C LYS A 216 12.04 19.41 19.84
N LEU A 217 10.92 18.67 19.73
CA LEU A 217 9.81 18.76 20.67
C LEU A 217 10.16 17.98 21.93
N SER A 218 9.93 18.56 23.12
CA SER A 218 10.20 17.88 24.39
C SER A 218 9.12 16.87 24.75
N ASN A 219 7.85 17.27 24.58
CA ASN A 219 6.66 16.44 24.80
C ASN A 219 5.64 16.74 23.70
N TYR A 220 4.85 15.74 23.33
CA TYR A 220 3.73 15.88 22.39
C TYR A 220 2.73 14.74 22.59
N ARG A 221 1.49 15.00 22.21
CA ARG A 221 0.45 13.97 22.07
C ARG A 221 0.35 13.56 20.61
N ILE A 222 -0.13 12.35 20.35
CA ILE A 222 -0.39 11.89 18.98
C ILE A 222 -1.89 11.69 18.84
N MET A 223 -2.44 12.27 17.77
CA MET A 223 -3.77 12.01 17.26
C MET A 223 -3.64 11.22 15.97
N GLU A 224 -4.14 9.99 15.95
CA GLU A 224 -4.08 9.14 14.76
C GLU A 224 -5.32 9.32 13.90
N VAL A 225 -5.11 9.41 12.59
CA VAL A 225 -6.16 9.52 11.57
C VAL A 225 -5.86 8.60 10.39
N GLY A 226 -6.89 8.27 9.61
CA GLY A 226 -6.80 7.25 8.58
C GLY A 226 -6.30 7.72 7.21
N SER A 227 -6.15 9.04 6.97
CA SER A 227 -5.72 9.57 5.66
C SER A 227 -5.01 10.92 5.81
N VAL A 228 -4.24 11.28 4.76
CA VAL A 228 -3.55 12.58 4.70
C VAL A 228 -4.57 13.73 4.66
N ASP A 229 -5.69 13.57 3.96
CA ASP A 229 -6.73 14.60 3.96
C ASP A 229 -7.33 14.82 5.35
N ALA A 230 -7.60 13.76 6.08
CA ALA A 230 -8.03 13.88 7.47
C ALA A 230 -6.98 14.60 8.33
N GLN A 231 -5.68 14.30 8.14
CA GLN A 231 -4.62 15.06 8.83
C GLN A 231 -4.74 16.55 8.56
N ILE A 232 -4.91 16.94 7.30
CA ILE A 232 -5.02 18.34 6.88
C ILE A 232 -6.29 18.98 7.47
N ASP A 233 -7.44 18.32 7.36
CA ASP A 233 -8.72 18.85 7.84
C ASP A 233 -8.72 19.08 9.37
N TRP A 234 -8.16 18.14 10.14
CA TRP A 234 -8.05 18.27 11.58
C TRP A 234 -7.03 19.36 11.99
N ALA A 235 -5.93 19.50 11.22
CA ALA A 235 -4.99 20.59 11.45
C ALA A 235 -5.62 21.97 11.16
N GLU A 236 -6.38 22.08 10.05
CA GLU A 236 -7.13 23.31 9.69
C GLU A 236 -8.21 23.66 10.73
N ALA A 237 -8.79 22.65 11.37
CA ALA A 237 -9.74 22.83 12.47
C ALA A 237 -9.04 23.23 13.81
N GLY A 238 -7.70 23.30 13.84
CA GLY A 238 -6.93 23.76 15.00
C GLY A 238 -6.66 22.69 16.07
N PHE A 239 -6.85 21.38 15.77
CA PHE A 239 -6.61 20.32 16.73
C PHE A 239 -5.14 19.99 16.97
N GLY A 240 -4.25 20.42 16.07
CA GLY A 240 -2.84 20.15 16.20
C GLY A 240 -2.03 20.53 14.97
N VAL A 241 -0.87 19.89 14.81
CA VAL A 241 -0.01 20.02 13.65
C VAL A 241 0.05 18.69 12.92
N ALA A 242 -0.32 18.68 11.64
CA ALA A 242 -0.16 17.56 10.74
C ALA A 242 1.23 17.55 10.11
N ILE A 243 1.84 16.36 9.97
CA ILE A 243 3.06 16.17 9.19
C ILE A 243 2.65 15.40 7.93
N VAL A 244 2.80 16.08 6.78
CA VAL A 244 2.27 15.60 5.51
C VAL A 244 3.27 15.82 4.38
N PRO A 245 3.15 15.06 3.26
CA PRO A 245 3.89 15.35 2.05
C PRO A 245 3.57 16.75 1.51
N ALA A 246 4.57 17.54 1.12
CA ALA A 246 4.37 18.92 0.68
C ALA A 246 3.40 19.02 -0.50
N PHE A 247 3.46 18.12 -1.47
CA PHE A 247 2.56 18.08 -2.63
C PHE A 247 1.07 17.95 -2.25
N SER A 248 0.77 17.40 -1.07
CA SER A 248 -0.62 17.26 -0.61
C SER A 248 -1.24 18.59 -0.17
N VAL A 249 -0.41 19.58 0.09
CA VAL A 249 -0.79 20.93 0.56
C VAL A 249 -0.82 21.90 -0.61
N SER A 250 0.11 21.79 -1.57
CA SER A 250 0.22 22.68 -2.74
C SER A 250 -1.04 22.68 -3.59
N SER A 251 -1.78 21.57 -3.64
CA SER A 251 -3.06 21.46 -4.37
C SER A 251 -4.25 22.15 -3.69
N LYS A 252 -4.12 22.64 -2.45
CA LYS A 252 -5.21 23.23 -1.67
C LYS A 252 -5.10 24.78 -1.65
N THR A 253 -6.02 25.47 -2.30
CA THR A 253 -5.99 26.93 -2.54
C THR A 253 -6.43 27.80 -1.37
N ASN A 254 -7.00 27.27 -0.29
CA ASN A 254 -7.61 28.06 0.80
C ASN A 254 -7.21 27.58 2.20
N LEU A 255 -5.92 27.26 2.40
CA LEU A 255 -5.43 26.86 3.71
C LEU A 255 -5.37 28.10 4.65
N LYS A 256 -5.92 27.96 5.85
CA LYS A 256 -5.85 28.95 6.93
C LYS A 256 -4.63 28.72 7.83
N SER A 257 -4.15 27.49 7.86
CA SER A 257 -3.01 27.06 8.66
C SER A 257 -1.67 27.44 8.03
N ILE A 258 -0.66 27.57 8.88
CA ILE A 258 0.70 27.86 8.44
C ILE A 258 1.34 26.56 7.94
N VAL A 259 1.90 26.59 6.74
CA VAL A 259 2.72 25.51 6.17
C VAL A 259 4.18 25.81 6.50
N THR A 260 4.83 24.88 7.18
CA THR A 260 6.25 25.00 7.56
C THR A 260 7.03 23.85 6.91
N PRO A 261 7.96 24.10 5.98
CA PRO A 261 8.83 23.07 5.42
C PRO A 261 9.64 22.34 6.49
N LEU A 262 9.90 21.05 6.28
CA LEU A 262 10.69 20.21 7.17
C LEU A 262 11.92 19.63 6.43
N PRO A 263 12.93 20.46 6.14
CA PRO A 263 14.09 20.06 5.32
C PRO A 263 14.96 19.00 5.99
N ASP A 264 14.93 18.90 7.31
CA ASP A 264 15.69 17.91 8.09
C ASP A 264 14.99 16.54 8.16
N PHE A 265 13.80 16.39 7.56
CA PHE A 265 13.12 15.12 7.46
C PHE A 265 13.77 14.22 6.41
N PRO A 266 13.75 12.88 6.60
CA PRO A 266 14.39 11.97 5.68
C PRO A 266 13.74 12.07 4.30
N THR A 267 14.57 12.15 3.26
CA THR A 267 14.11 12.13 1.88
C THR A 267 13.44 10.78 1.60
N THR A 268 12.23 10.84 1.14
CA THR A 268 11.46 9.68 0.68
C THR A 268 11.12 9.85 -0.78
N SER A 269 10.82 8.76 -1.47
CA SER A 269 10.50 8.82 -2.89
C SER A 269 9.08 8.35 -3.13
N LEU A 270 8.35 9.08 -3.95
CA LEU A 270 7.18 8.58 -4.65
C LEU A 270 7.65 7.80 -5.87
N GLY A 271 7.09 6.64 -6.09
CA GLY A 271 7.42 5.82 -7.24
C GLY A 271 6.41 4.71 -7.46
N TYR A 272 6.74 3.84 -8.38
CA TYR A 272 5.94 2.66 -8.61
C TYR A 272 6.73 1.38 -8.38
N VAL A 273 6.00 0.32 -8.05
CA VAL A 273 6.53 -1.03 -7.89
C VAL A 273 5.86 -1.97 -8.88
N VAL A 274 6.68 -2.85 -9.43
CA VAL A 274 6.29 -3.98 -10.28
C VAL A 274 7.05 -5.22 -9.83
N ARG A 275 6.61 -6.42 -10.21
CA ARG A 275 7.38 -7.64 -9.93
C ARG A 275 8.69 -7.61 -10.71
N GLN A 276 9.74 -8.14 -10.11
CA GLN A 276 11.02 -8.32 -10.80
C GLN A 276 10.82 -9.21 -12.04
N ASN A 277 11.35 -8.78 -13.19
CA ASN A 277 11.21 -9.44 -14.49
C ASN A 277 9.79 -9.46 -15.08
N GLN A 278 8.84 -8.69 -14.53
CA GLN A 278 7.49 -8.56 -15.11
C GLN A 278 7.55 -7.99 -16.53
N VAL A 279 6.85 -8.62 -17.45
CA VAL A 279 6.64 -8.10 -18.79
C VAL A 279 5.55 -7.03 -18.75
N LEU A 280 5.95 -5.77 -18.89
CA LEU A 280 4.99 -4.66 -18.95
C LEU A 280 4.39 -4.54 -20.36
N SER A 281 3.07 -4.54 -20.44
CA SER A 281 2.35 -4.26 -21.68
C SER A 281 2.63 -2.84 -22.19
N LYS A 282 2.36 -2.57 -23.48
CA LYS A 282 2.48 -1.21 -24.03
C LYS A 282 1.58 -0.23 -23.31
N ALA A 283 0.36 -0.65 -22.94
CA ALA A 283 -0.59 0.16 -22.22
C ALA A 283 -0.04 0.59 -20.85
N ILE A 284 0.54 -0.33 -20.07
CA ILE A 284 1.17 0.01 -18.78
C ILE A 284 2.34 0.98 -18.97
N LYS A 285 3.21 0.74 -19.96
CA LYS A 285 4.33 1.64 -20.25
C LYS A 285 3.86 3.05 -20.61
N GLN A 286 2.81 3.16 -21.41
CA GLN A 286 2.22 4.44 -21.79
C GLN A 286 1.60 5.15 -20.59
N LEU A 287 0.87 4.43 -19.74
CA LEU A 287 0.32 4.98 -18.49
C LEU A 287 1.44 5.54 -17.59
N LEU A 288 2.51 4.76 -17.39
CA LEU A 288 3.65 5.20 -16.58
C LEU A 288 4.34 6.45 -17.16
N GLN A 289 4.41 6.57 -18.49
CA GLN A 289 4.92 7.77 -19.13
C GLN A 289 4.05 8.99 -18.83
N TRP A 290 2.72 8.87 -18.96
CA TRP A 290 1.81 9.97 -18.64
C TRP A 290 1.83 10.37 -17.17
N VAL A 291 1.96 9.40 -16.25
CA VAL A 291 2.14 9.70 -14.82
C VAL A 291 3.45 10.47 -14.60
N SER A 292 4.53 10.08 -15.26
CA SER A 292 5.81 10.80 -15.17
C SER A 292 5.71 12.23 -15.73
N ASP A 293 5.03 12.40 -16.87
CA ASP A 293 4.84 13.70 -17.50
C ASP A 293 3.98 14.62 -16.62
N GLU A 294 2.96 14.08 -15.94
CA GLU A 294 2.12 14.82 -15.02
C GLU A 294 2.89 15.33 -13.80
N ILE A 295 3.74 14.48 -13.21
CA ILE A 295 4.61 14.87 -12.10
C ILE A 295 5.57 16.01 -12.49
N ILE A 296 6.13 15.94 -13.71
CA ILE A 296 7.03 16.99 -14.23
C ILE A 296 6.27 18.31 -14.43
N ARG A 297 5.02 18.27 -14.90
CA ARG A 297 4.18 19.47 -15.05
C ARG A 297 3.87 20.10 -13.70
N ALA A 298 3.41 19.30 -12.74
CA ALA A 298 3.10 19.79 -11.40
C ALA A 298 4.31 20.47 -10.74
N HIS A 299 5.52 20.05 -11.05
CA HIS A 299 6.75 20.64 -10.52
C HIS A 299 7.17 21.96 -11.22
N ASN A 300 6.74 22.16 -12.47
CA ASN A 300 7.06 23.37 -13.24
C ASN A 300 6.04 24.50 -13.02
N ASP A 301 4.87 24.19 -12.48
CA ASP A 301 3.79 25.14 -12.20
C ASP A 301 3.88 25.72 -10.74
N GLU A 302 4.82 25.21 -9.91
CA GLU A 302 5.19 25.74 -8.58
C GLU A 302 6.34 26.77 -8.69
#